data_f9c1982c1b7ed2c2888eba483b28e5f7
#
_entry.id   f9c1982c1b7ed2c2888eba483b28e5f7
#
_cell.length_a   1.000
_cell.length_b   1.000
_cell.length_c   1.000
_cell.angle_alpha   90.00
_cell.angle_beta   90.00
_cell.angle_gamma   90.00
#
_symmetry.space_group_name_H-M   'P 1'
#
loop_
_entity.id
_entity.type
_entity.pdbx_description
1 polymer ?
#
loop_
_entity_poly.entity_id
_entity_poly.type
_entity_poly.pdbx_seq_one_letter_code
_entity_poly.pdbx_strand_id
1 'polypeptide(L)'
;MKFKKYKIIFLDPTGHTGWLSEDELYDFDPEECVIEAYVYSKDKKFVTTFASYTTNKDTGKMEFGDANVIPTACIKSMRKIK
;
A
#
# COMPACT_ATOMS: atom_id res chain seq x y z
N MET A 1 -18.90 2.39 9.00
CA MET A 1 -17.46 2.40 9.29
C MET A 1 -16.88 3.78 9.03
N LYS A 2 -16.03 4.26 9.90
CA LYS A 2 -15.42 5.60 9.75
C LYS A 2 -14.28 5.65 8.75
N PHE A 3 -13.66 4.52 8.44
CA PHE A 3 -12.56 4.48 7.47
C PHE A 3 -13.11 4.37 6.06
N LYS A 4 -12.46 5.06 5.12
CA LYS A 4 -12.90 5.09 3.73
C LYS A 4 -12.01 4.20 2.88
N LYS A 5 -12.59 3.60 1.86
CA LYS A 5 -11.90 2.70 0.95
C LYS A 5 -11.36 3.46 -0.24
N TYR A 6 -10.12 3.16 -0.61
CA TYR A 6 -9.43 3.82 -1.73
C TYR A 6 -8.84 2.80 -2.68
N LYS A 7 -8.75 3.19 -3.94
CA LYS A 7 -7.91 2.52 -4.92
C LYS A 7 -6.60 3.29 -4.96
N ILE A 8 -5.51 2.60 -4.65
CA ILE A 8 -4.18 3.21 -4.55
C ILE A 8 -3.27 2.55 -5.57
N ILE A 9 -2.66 3.37 -6.42
CA ILE A 9 -1.64 2.93 -7.37
C ILE A 9 -0.31 3.45 -6.86
N PHE A 10 0.62 2.54 -6.64
CA PHE A 10 1.93 2.90 -6.08
C PHE A 10 3.05 2.13 -6.75
N LEU A 11 4.26 2.66 -6.64
CA LEU A 11 5.46 2.02 -7.15
C LEU A 11 6.13 1.25 -6.02
N ASP A 12 6.26 -0.06 -6.23
CA ASP A 12 6.90 -0.93 -5.25
C ASP A 12 8.38 -1.06 -5.60
N PRO A 13 9.30 -0.71 -4.70
CA PRO A 13 10.72 -0.87 -4.97
C PRO A 13 11.04 -2.32 -5.34
N THR A 14 11.76 -2.49 -6.43
CA THR A 14 12.08 -3.80 -6.99
C THR A 14 13.57 -4.03 -6.90
N GLY A 15 13.96 -5.24 -6.51
CA GLY A 15 15.36 -5.65 -6.48
C GLY A 15 15.64 -6.75 -7.48
N HIS A 16 16.89 -6.94 -7.81
CA HIS A 16 17.35 -8.02 -8.67
C HIS A 16 18.63 -8.60 -8.12
N THR A 17 18.66 -9.92 -7.96
CA THR A 17 19.85 -10.65 -7.52
C THR A 17 20.57 -11.19 -8.76
N GLY A 18 21.86 -10.95 -8.86
CA GLY A 18 22.66 -11.36 -10.00
C GLY A 18 23.15 -10.17 -10.80
N TRP A 19 23.51 -10.42 -12.04
CA TRP A 19 24.13 -9.42 -12.89
C TRP A 19 23.17 -8.94 -13.97
N LEU A 20 23.17 -7.63 -14.20
CA LEU A 20 22.41 -7.00 -15.27
C LEU A 20 23.38 -6.30 -16.22
N SER A 21 23.06 -6.32 -17.52
CA SER A 21 23.75 -5.49 -18.48
C SER A 21 23.35 -4.02 -18.26
N GLU A 22 24.08 -3.10 -18.84
CA GLU A 22 23.76 -1.68 -18.74
C GLU A 22 22.37 -1.38 -19.34
N ASP A 23 22.04 -2.01 -20.46
CA ASP A 23 20.73 -1.84 -21.10
C ASP A 23 19.60 -2.37 -20.21
N GLU A 24 19.82 -3.52 -19.62
CA GLU A 24 18.84 -4.11 -18.69
C GLU A 24 18.65 -3.25 -17.45
N LEU A 25 19.75 -2.69 -16.92
CA LEU A 25 19.68 -1.82 -15.77
C LEU A 25 18.95 -0.51 -16.09
N TYR A 26 19.17 0.03 -17.27
CA TYR A 26 18.51 1.25 -17.73
C TYR A 26 16.97 1.06 -17.79
N ASP A 27 16.53 -0.11 -18.23
CA ASP A 27 15.10 -0.44 -18.36
C ASP A 27 14.49 -1.00 -17.06
N PHE A 28 15.27 -1.07 -15.98
CA PHE A 28 14.85 -1.68 -14.74
C PHE A 28 14.04 -0.68 -13.91
N ASP A 29 12.72 -0.85 -13.90
CA ASP A 29 11.78 0.08 -13.25
C ASP A 29 11.11 -0.57 -12.04
N PRO A 30 10.62 0.25 -11.08
CA PRO A 30 9.81 -0.25 -9.99
C PRO A 30 8.51 -0.87 -10.50
N GLU A 31 8.04 -1.89 -9.80
CA GLU A 31 6.77 -2.52 -10.11
C GLU A 31 5.60 -1.58 -9.78
N GLU A 32 4.67 -1.40 -10.70
CA GLU A 32 3.46 -0.65 -10.42
C GLU A 32 2.42 -1.59 -9.82
N CYS A 33 1.98 -1.27 -8.61
CA CYS A 33 1.02 -2.09 -7.87
C CYS A 33 -0.29 -1.34 -7.66
N VAL A 34 -1.37 -2.08 -7.61
CA VAL A 34 -2.71 -1.54 -7.37
C VAL A 34 -3.32 -2.26 -6.19
N ILE A 35 -3.79 -1.51 -5.20
CA ILE A 35 -4.56 -2.09 -4.09
C ILE A 35 -5.87 -1.34 -3.92
N GLU A 36 -6.87 -2.04 -3.41
CA GLU A 36 -8.11 -1.44 -2.95
C GLU A 36 -8.24 -1.77 -1.48
N ALA A 37 -8.16 -0.77 -0.63
CA ALA A 37 -8.10 -0.96 0.81
C ALA A 37 -8.63 0.25 1.56
N TYR A 38 -8.98 0.04 2.82
CA TYR A 38 -9.36 1.14 3.70
C TYR A 38 -8.11 1.88 4.15
N VAL A 39 -8.20 3.20 4.20
CA VAL A 39 -7.10 4.03 4.70
C VAL A 39 -7.31 4.27 6.18
N TYR A 40 -6.39 3.76 6.97
CA TYR A 40 -6.38 3.96 8.42
C TYR A 40 -5.83 5.33 8.77
N SER A 41 -4.70 5.69 8.17
CA SER A 41 -4.06 6.98 8.39
C SER A 41 -3.24 7.38 7.17
N LYS A 42 -3.05 8.68 7.02
CA LYS A 42 -2.26 9.25 5.94
C LYS A 42 -1.54 10.49 6.46
N ASP A 43 -0.25 10.55 6.24
CA ASP A 43 0.54 11.75 6.54
C ASP A 43 1.55 11.99 5.42
N LYS A 44 2.47 12.92 5.64
CA LYS A 44 3.47 13.27 4.62
C LYS A 44 4.44 12.13 4.32
N LYS A 45 4.61 11.20 5.26
CA LYS A 45 5.59 10.13 5.14
C LYS A 45 4.97 8.81 4.71
N PHE A 46 3.82 8.46 5.27
CA PHE A 46 3.23 7.13 5.07
C PHE A 46 1.72 7.16 4.93
N VAL A 47 1.22 6.18 4.19
CA VAL A 47 -0.20 5.83 4.16
C VAL A 47 -0.32 4.43 4.73
N THR A 48 -1.13 4.25 5.77
CA THR A 48 -1.37 2.96 6.40
C THR A 48 -2.75 2.47 5.99
N THR A 49 -2.81 1.24 5.50
CA THR A 49 -4.04 0.64 4.98
C THR A 49 -4.33 -0.71 5.62
N PHE A 50 -5.58 -1.15 5.51
CA PHE A 50 -5.98 -2.50 5.86
C PHE A 50 -7.09 -2.95 4.91
N ALA A 51 -7.17 -4.25 4.66
CA ALA A 51 -8.18 -4.80 3.75
C ALA A 51 -9.25 -5.60 4.49
N SER A 52 -8.93 -6.12 5.66
CA SER A 52 -9.86 -6.89 6.48
C SER A 52 -9.86 -6.41 7.91
N TYR A 53 -10.94 -6.70 8.63
CA TYR A 53 -11.06 -6.29 10.02
C TYR A 53 -12.03 -7.21 10.76
N THR A 54 -11.87 -7.27 12.07
CA THR A 54 -12.78 -7.99 12.95
C THR A 54 -12.83 -7.26 14.29
N THR A 55 -13.81 -7.62 15.11
CA THR A 55 -13.92 -7.07 16.45
C THR A 55 -13.53 -8.17 17.45
N ASN A 56 -12.56 -7.85 18.31
CA ASN A 56 -12.16 -8.75 19.38
C ASN A 56 -13.31 -8.82 20.41
N LYS A 57 -13.83 -10.02 20.63
CA LYS A 57 -15.00 -10.23 21.52
C LYS A 57 -14.68 -9.94 22.97
N ASP A 58 -13.43 -10.14 23.39
CA ASP A 58 -13.01 -9.96 24.78
C ASP A 58 -12.79 -8.50 25.14
N THR A 59 -12.26 -7.72 24.21
CA THR A 59 -11.90 -6.31 24.45
C THR A 59 -12.88 -5.33 23.82
N GLY A 60 -13.68 -5.76 22.85
CA GLY A 60 -14.56 -4.89 22.07
C GLY A 60 -13.82 -4.03 21.06
N LYS A 61 -12.52 -4.22 20.90
CA LYS A 61 -11.69 -3.42 19.99
C LYS A 61 -11.58 -4.04 18.61
N MET A 62 -11.47 -3.18 17.61
CA MET A 62 -11.20 -3.61 16.23
C MET A 62 -9.79 -4.15 16.09
N GLU A 63 -9.67 -5.20 15.30
CA GLU A 63 -8.38 -5.73 14.86
C GLU A 63 -8.34 -5.70 13.34
N PHE A 64 -7.18 -5.41 12.79
CA PHE A 64 -7.01 -5.16 11.37
C PHE A 64 -6.12 -6.22 10.73
N GLY A 65 -6.51 -6.66 9.54
CA GLY A 65 -5.77 -7.64 8.77
C GLY A 65 -5.38 -7.10 7.39
N ASP A 66 -4.44 -7.79 6.76
CA ASP A 66 -3.94 -7.41 5.44
C ASP A 66 -3.51 -5.95 5.42
N ALA A 67 -2.69 -5.59 6.40
CA ALA A 67 -2.24 -4.22 6.58
C ALA A 67 -1.00 -3.93 5.76
N ASN A 68 -0.93 -2.70 5.24
CA ASN A 68 0.23 -2.22 4.50
C ASN A 68 0.59 -0.81 4.96
N VAL A 69 1.88 -0.51 4.96
CA VAL A 69 2.38 0.85 5.14
C VAL A 69 3.12 1.22 3.86
N ILE A 70 2.64 2.23 3.17
CA ILE A 70 3.18 2.63 1.87
C ILE A 70 3.79 4.02 2.02
N PRO A 71 5.09 4.19 1.67
CA PRO A 71 5.67 5.53 1.66
C PRO A 71 4.86 6.43 0.72
N THR A 72 4.47 7.59 1.22
CA THR A 72 3.66 8.53 0.45
C THR A 72 4.35 8.91 -0.87
N ALA A 73 5.68 9.01 -0.86
CA ALA A 73 6.46 9.32 -2.04
C ALA A 73 6.34 8.27 -3.16
N CYS A 74 5.94 7.04 -2.83
CA CYS A 74 5.79 5.97 -3.81
C CYS A 74 4.39 5.92 -4.43
N ILE A 75 3.46 6.71 -3.95
CA ILE A 75 2.06 6.69 -4.42
C ILE A 75 1.91 7.55 -5.67
N LYS A 76 1.43 6.93 -6.75
CA LYS A 76 1.13 7.62 -8.00
C LYS A 76 -0.25 8.27 -7.96
N SER A 77 -1.23 7.54 -7.44
CA SER A 77 -2.58 8.06 -7.33
C SER A 77 -3.33 7.38 -6.19
N MET A 78 -4.32 8.09 -5.69
CA MET A 78 -5.13 7.64 -4.58
C MET A 78 -6.54 8.18 -4.80
N ARG A 79 -7.50 7.28 -4.99
CA ARG A 79 -8.87 7.66 -5.32
C ARG A 79 -9.85 6.94 -4.41
N LYS A 80 -10.72 7.72 -3.77
CA LYS A 80 -11.78 7.16 -2.95
C LYS A 80 -12.76 6.36 -3.80
N ILE A 81 -13.12 5.18 -3.32
CA ILE A 81 -14.12 4.32 -3.98
C ILE A 81 -15.23 4.00 -2.98
N LYS A 82 -16.35 3.64 -3.52
CA LYS A 82 -17.52 3.30 -2.70
C LYS A 82 -17.44 1.88 -2.18
#